data_b45e3565006bad665a20c5e433eaf1d3
#
_entry.id   b45e3565006bad665a20c5e433eaf1d3
#
_cell.length_a   1.000
_cell.length_b   1.000
_cell.length_c   1.000
_cell.angle_alpha   90.00
_cell.angle_beta   90.00
_cell.angle_gamma   90.00
#
_symmetry.space_group_name_H-M   'P 1'
#
loop_
_entity.id
_entity.type
_entity.pdbx_description
1 polymer ?
#
loop_
_entity_poly.entity_id
_entity_poly.type
_entity_poly.pdbx_seq_one_letter_code
_entity_poly.pdbx_strand_id
1 'polypeptide(L)'
;MDLVLTENQRAKLKKPFGKLYSNIDAISSLVAGKKVIAVGDKVTDGVITKGIMPQICIYDGRTKRKEIAVPDSIIKYPAKAVSVNNPAGQITGEAFQALKEAFSSCVKTKIFVSGEEDLLTVAAISLAPVGTYVVYGQPDEGVVLVEVNAKTKDLVEKILAE
;
A
#
# COMPACT_ATOMS: atom_id res chain seq x y z
N MET A 1 -14.33 -7.40 11.07
CA MET A 1 -15.04 -6.17 11.41
C MET A 1 -14.56 -5.04 10.51
N ASP A 2 -15.48 -4.30 9.91
CA ASP A 2 -15.13 -3.21 9.01
C ASP A 2 -14.95 -1.91 9.81
N LEU A 3 -13.92 -1.16 9.47
CA LEU A 3 -13.65 0.13 10.07
C LEU A 3 -14.04 1.23 9.08
N VAL A 4 -15.11 1.95 9.39
CA VAL A 4 -15.56 3.10 8.58
C VAL A 4 -14.94 4.36 9.16
N LEU A 5 -14.17 5.07 8.34
CA LEU A 5 -13.44 6.24 8.80
C LEU A 5 -14.29 7.52 8.71
N THR A 6 -14.14 8.38 9.70
CA THR A 6 -14.77 9.70 9.70
C THR A 6 -14.08 10.62 8.71
N GLU A 7 -14.74 11.73 8.34
CA GLU A 7 -14.11 12.75 7.50
C GLU A 7 -12.85 13.30 8.14
N ASN A 8 -12.85 13.47 9.45
CA ASN A 8 -11.70 13.98 10.20
C ASN A 8 -10.52 13.02 10.12
N GLN A 9 -10.78 11.72 10.32
CA GLN A 9 -9.75 10.69 10.17
C GLN A 9 -9.19 10.68 8.75
N ARG A 10 -10.04 10.70 7.75
CA ARG A 10 -9.63 10.71 6.34
C ARG A 10 -8.81 11.94 5.99
N ALA A 11 -9.16 13.11 6.54
CA ALA A 11 -8.40 14.33 6.33
C ALA A 11 -6.99 14.23 6.90
N LYS A 12 -6.84 13.65 8.08
CA LYS A 12 -5.53 13.41 8.70
C LYS A 12 -4.68 12.44 7.89
N LEU A 13 -5.31 11.45 7.27
CA LEU A 13 -4.64 10.42 6.48
C LEU A 13 -4.21 10.89 5.09
N LYS A 14 -4.65 12.08 4.65
CA LYS A 14 -4.20 12.68 3.39
C LYS A 14 -2.78 13.21 3.43
N LYS A 15 -2.25 13.49 4.61
CA LYS A 15 -0.87 13.95 4.75
C LYS A 15 0.09 12.78 4.54
N PRO A 16 1.20 12.99 3.82
CA PRO A 16 2.18 11.92 3.63
C PRO A 16 2.71 11.38 4.97
N PHE A 17 2.80 10.05 5.07
CA PHE A 17 3.35 9.37 6.25
C PHE A 17 4.86 9.21 6.19
N GLY A 18 5.46 9.58 5.09
CA GLY A 18 6.88 9.46 4.86
C GLY A 18 7.39 10.57 3.97
N LYS A 19 8.55 10.34 3.38
CA LYS A 19 9.19 11.33 2.52
C LYS A 19 8.67 11.23 1.09
N LEU A 20 8.37 12.37 0.48
CA LEU A 20 7.95 12.47 -0.91
C LEU A 20 9.16 12.51 -1.82
N TYR A 21 9.13 11.69 -2.88
CA TYR A 21 10.13 11.66 -3.94
C TYR A 21 9.45 11.89 -5.29
N SER A 22 10.20 12.43 -6.24
CA SER A 22 9.64 12.76 -7.55
C SER A 22 9.27 11.53 -8.40
N ASN A 23 9.98 10.41 -8.19
CA ASN A 23 9.77 9.19 -8.96
C ASN A 23 10.38 7.96 -8.26
N ILE A 24 10.12 6.78 -8.84
CA ILE A 24 10.62 5.51 -8.30
C ILE A 24 12.15 5.42 -8.35
N ASP A 25 12.78 6.00 -9.35
CA ASP A 25 14.26 5.96 -9.47
C ASP A 25 14.94 6.52 -8.22
N ALA A 26 14.34 7.57 -7.64
CA ALA A 26 14.90 8.23 -6.47
C ALA A 26 14.92 7.34 -5.22
N ILE A 27 14.07 6.30 -5.16
CA ILE A 27 13.97 5.43 -3.99
C ILE A 27 14.59 4.05 -4.18
N SER A 28 14.93 3.67 -5.42
CA SER A 28 15.35 2.29 -5.72
C SER A 28 16.55 1.84 -4.90
N SER A 29 17.55 2.69 -4.71
CA SER A 29 18.71 2.37 -3.88
C SER A 29 18.38 2.31 -2.38
N LEU A 30 17.41 3.10 -1.95
CA LEU A 30 17.02 3.18 -0.53
C LEU A 30 16.31 1.92 -0.04
N VAL A 31 15.62 1.22 -0.94
CA VAL A 31 14.87 0.01 -0.60
C VAL A 31 15.58 -1.28 -0.99
N ALA A 32 16.78 -1.18 -1.54
CA ALA A 32 17.57 -2.36 -1.93
C ALA A 32 17.80 -3.28 -0.73
N GLY A 33 17.44 -4.55 -0.88
CA GLY A 33 17.56 -5.53 0.20
C GLY A 33 16.52 -5.41 1.31
N LYS A 34 15.55 -4.51 1.18
CA LYS A 34 14.50 -4.31 2.17
C LYS A 34 13.21 -4.98 1.71
N LYS A 35 12.32 -5.29 2.67
CA LYS A 35 10.97 -5.73 2.37
C LYS A 35 10.14 -4.53 1.97
N VAL A 36 9.51 -4.58 0.80
CA VAL A 36 8.75 -3.47 0.22
C VAL A 36 7.31 -3.88 0.03
N ILE A 37 6.41 -2.98 0.39
CA ILE A 37 4.98 -3.10 0.09
C ILE A 37 4.64 -1.97 -0.87
N ALA A 38 4.10 -2.30 -2.04
CA ALA A 38 3.73 -1.31 -3.04
C ALA A 38 2.20 -1.17 -3.07
N VAL A 39 1.72 0.05 -2.96
CA VAL A 39 0.28 0.37 -2.98
C VAL A 39 -0.04 1.27 -4.16
N GLY A 40 -0.98 0.84 -4.98
CA GLY A 40 -1.40 1.54 -6.18
C GLY A 40 -0.87 0.89 -7.45
N ASP A 41 -1.65 0.94 -8.53
CA ASP A 41 -1.30 0.29 -9.80
C ASP A 41 -0.04 0.87 -10.42
N LYS A 42 0.02 2.20 -10.52
CA LYS A 42 1.14 2.89 -11.15
C LYS A 42 2.44 2.71 -10.35
N VAL A 43 2.36 2.84 -9.04
CA VAL A 43 3.52 2.66 -8.15
C VAL A 43 4.01 1.22 -8.20
N THR A 44 3.11 0.27 -8.13
CA THR A 44 3.46 -1.16 -8.18
C THR A 44 4.14 -1.51 -9.49
N ASP A 45 3.58 -1.03 -10.61
CA ASP A 45 4.19 -1.20 -11.92
C ASP A 45 5.61 -0.62 -11.95
N GLY A 46 5.78 0.60 -11.47
CA GLY A 46 7.09 1.26 -11.43
C GLY A 46 8.11 0.51 -10.57
N VAL A 47 7.69 0.03 -9.42
CA VAL A 47 8.55 -0.74 -8.52
C VAL A 47 9.02 -2.06 -9.18
N ILE A 48 8.09 -2.80 -9.77
CA ILE A 48 8.40 -4.07 -10.43
C ILE A 48 9.31 -3.86 -11.64
N THR A 49 9.02 -2.86 -12.48
CA THR A 49 9.83 -2.60 -13.68
C THR A 49 11.24 -2.13 -13.36
N LYS A 50 11.47 -1.58 -12.17
CA LYS A 50 12.82 -1.22 -11.71
C LYS A 50 13.58 -2.38 -11.07
N GLY A 51 13.00 -3.58 -11.08
CA GLY A 51 13.66 -4.75 -10.53
C GLY A 51 13.52 -4.92 -9.02
N ILE A 52 12.71 -4.10 -8.39
CA ILE A 52 12.36 -4.26 -6.98
C ILE A 52 11.30 -5.35 -6.90
N MET A 53 11.44 -6.28 -5.96
CA MET A 53 10.48 -7.38 -5.80
C MET A 53 9.64 -7.14 -4.53
N PRO A 54 8.50 -6.48 -4.65
CA PRO A 54 7.69 -6.22 -3.46
C PRO A 54 7.14 -7.50 -2.85
N GLN A 55 7.11 -7.52 -1.52
CA GLN A 55 6.55 -8.64 -0.75
C GLN A 55 5.02 -8.67 -0.88
N ILE A 56 4.41 -7.49 -0.91
CA ILE A 56 2.97 -7.34 -1.08
C ILE A 56 2.72 -6.23 -2.10
N CYS A 57 1.85 -6.51 -3.06
CA CYS A 57 1.34 -5.53 -4.01
C CYS A 57 -0.14 -5.32 -3.74
N ILE A 58 -0.59 -4.08 -3.65
CA ILE A 58 -1.99 -3.74 -3.44
C ILE A 58 -2.42 -2.85 -4.60
N TYR A 59 -3.41 -3.25 -5.35
CA TYR A 59 -3.84 -2.54 -6.56
C TYR A 59 -5.34 -2.72 -6.78
N ASP A 60 -5.98 -1.76 -7.45
CA ASP A 60 -7.43 -1.78 -7.65
C ASP A 60 -7.86 -1.65 -9.12
N GLY A 61 -6.93 -1.61 -10.06
CA GLY A 61 -7.24 -1.40 -11.47
C GLY A 61 -7.65 0.03 -11.78
N ARG A 62 -7.25 0.98 -10.94
CA ARG A 62 -7.61 2.40 -11.12
C ARG A 62 -6.40 3.30 -10.92
N THR A 63 -6.40 4.43 -11.63
CA THR A 63 -5.43 5.50 -11.41
C THR A 63 -6.20 6.82 -11.42
N LYS A 64 -6.04 7.63 -10.38
CA LYS A 64 -6.77 8.89 -10.20
C LYS A 64 -8.28 8.70 -10.33
N ARG A 65 -8.82 7.62 -9.74
CA ARG A 65 -10.24 7.23 -9.73
C ARG A 65 -10.80 6.85 -11.10
N LYS A 66 -9.96 6.66 -12.11
CA LYS A 66 -10.36 6.17 -13.42
C LYS A 66 -9.98 4.71 -13.57
N GLU A 67 -10.87 3.92 -14.13
CA GLU A 67 -10.55 2.52 -14.44
C GLU A 67 -9.46 2.48 -15.51
N ILE A 68 -8.46 1.65 -15.27
CA ILE A 68 -7.37 1.38 -16.20
C ILE A 68 -7.17 -0.12 -16.30
N ALA A 69 -6.52 -0.57 -17.37
CA ALA A 69 -6.08 -1.95 -17.43
C ALA A 69 -4.99 -2.18 -16.38
N VAL A 70 -5.03 -3.30 -15.66
CA VAL A 70 -3.97 -3.67 -14.74
C VAL A 70 -2.68 -3.84 -15.52
N PRO A 71 -1.58 -3.19 -15.12
CA PRO A 71 -0.29 -3.33 -15.83
C PRO A 71 0.18 -4.78 -15.95
N ASP A 72 0.76 -5.10 -17.10
CA ASP A 72 1.30 -6.44 -17.35
C ASP A 72 2.32 -6.88 -16.31
N SER A 73 3.13 -5.95 -15.81
CA SER A 73 4.11 -6.25 -14.77
C SER A 73 3.46 -6.86 -13.53
N ILE A 74 2.28 -6.37 -13.15
CA ILE A 74 1.53 -6.88 -12.00
C ILE A 74 0.92 -8.23 -12.33
N ILE A 75 0.31 -8.35 -13.52
CA ILE A 75 -0.30 -9.61 -13.96
C ILE A 75 0.73 -10.73 -13.96
N LYS A 76 1.93 -10.47 -14.47
CA LYS A 76 3.01 -11.46 -14.59
C LYS A 76 3.82 -11.63 -13.32
N TYR A 77 3.65 -10.76 -12.33
CA TYR A 77 4.44 -10.83 -11.11
C TYR A 77 4.18 -12.16 -10.38
N PRO A 78 5.25 -12.94 -10.09
CA PRO A 78 5.09 -14.28 -9.48
C PRO A 78 4.77 -14.16 -7.98
N ALA A 79 3.50 -14.06 -7.67
CA ALA A 79 3.00 -13.91 -6.32
C ALA A 79 1.64 -14.60 -6.18
N LYS A 80 1.29 -14.97 -4.96
CA LYS A 80 -0.04 -15.49 -4.66
C LYS A 80 -1.07 -14.39 -4.90
N ALA A 81 -2.07 -14.66 -5.70
CA ALA A 81 -3.13 -13.71 -6.01
C ALA A 81 -4.29 -13.83 -5.03
N VAL A 82 -4.72 -12.70 -4.47
CA VAL A 82 -5.84 -12.61 -3.55
C VAL A 82 -6.72 -11.44 -3.99
N SER A 83 -8.03 -11.60 -3.86
CA SER A 83 -8.99 -10.52 -4.14
C SER A 83 -9.78 -10.19 -2.89
N VAL A 84 -9.99 -8.90 -2.63
CA VAL A 84 -10.76 -8.43 -1.49
C VAL A 84 -11.70 -7.30 -1.91
N ASN A 85 -12.77 -7.10 -1.15
CA ASN A 85 -13.66 -5.96 -1.32
C ASN A 85 -13.30 -4.90 -0.28
N ASN A 86 -13.12 -3.67 -0.71
CA ASN A 86 -12.83 -2.55 0.18
C ASN A 86 -13.44 -1.26 -0.36
N PRO A 87 -14.71 -0.99 -0.06
CA PRO A 87 -15.36 0.23 -0.51
C PRO A 87 -14.66 1.50 0.00
N ALA A 88 -14.87 2.60 -0.70
CA ALA A 88 -14.28 3.89 -0.35
C ALA A 88 -14.57 4.31 1.10
N GLY A 89 -13.60 4.94 1.72
CA GLY A 89 -13.76 5.51 3.06
C GLY A 89 -13.73 4.52 4.21
N GLN A 90 -13.36 3.28 3.94
CA GLN A 90 -13.29 2.26 4.99
C GLN A 90 -12.11 1.32 4.81
N ILE A 91 -11.84 0.56 5.85
CA ILE A 91 -10.91 -0.56 5.83
C ILE A 91 -11.72 -1.78 6.28
N THR A 92 -11.97 -2.69 5.37
CA THR A 92 -12.81 -3.85 5.66
C THR A 92 -12.04 -4.90 6.47
N GLY A 93 -12.78 -5.68 7.26
CA GLY A 93 -12.19 -6.82 7.96
C GLY A 93 -11.57 -7.83 6.99
N GLU A 94 -12.18 -7.99 5.81
CA GLU A 94 -11.66 -8.84 4.73
C GLU A 94 -10.28 -8.37 4.27
N ALA A 95 -10.11 -7.06 4.03
CA ALA A 95 -8.84 -6.49 3.63
C ALA A 95 -7.78 -6.59 4.74
N PHE A 96 -8.15 -6.30 5.99
CA PHE A 96 -7.26 -6.47 7.13
C PHE A 96 -6.77 -7.91 7.24
N GLN A 97 -7.68 -8.88 7.12
CA GLN A 97 -7.32 -10.29 7.23
C GLN A 97 -6.38 -10.73 6.11
N ALA A 98 -6.62 -10.26 4.87
CA ALA A 98 -5.76 -10.58 3.74
C ALA A 98 -4.34 -10.05 3.95
N LEU A 99 -4.21 -8.82 4.44
CA LEU A 99 -2.90 -8.24 4.75
C LEU A 99 -2.20 -9.00 5.88
N LYS A 100 -2.94 -9.32 6.93
CA LYS A 100 -2.42 -10.06 8.08
C LYS A 100 -1.86 -11.43 7.66
N GLU A 101 -2.60 -12.13 6.84
CA GLU A 101 -2.16 -13.43 6.30
C GLU A 101 -0.94 -13.29 5.39
N ALA A 102 -0.92 -12.25 4.54
CA ALA A 102 0.22 -12.00 3.67
C ALA A 102 1.50 -11.73 4.45
N PHE A 103 1.43 -10.96 5.53
CA PHE A 103 2.58 -10.72 6.39
C PHE A 103 3.04 -11.98 7.13
N SER A 104 2.10 -12.82 7.55
CA SER A 104 2.41 -14.04 8.32
C SER A 104 3.00 -15.14 7.46
N SER A 105 2.57 -15.26 6.20
CA SER A 105 2.92 -16.39 5.34
C SER A 105 4.32 -16.32 4.76
N CYS A 106 4.94 -15.14 4.73
CA CYS A 106 6.22 -14.89 4.05
C CYS A 106 6.22 -15.22 2.55
N VAL A 107 5.04 -15.44 1.97
CA VAL A 107 4.84 -15.67 0.54
C VAL A 107 4.51 -14.34 -0.12
N LYS A 108 5.19 -14.02 -1.22
CA LYS A 108 4.84 -12.83 -2.00
C LYS A 108 3.39 -12.89 -2.40
N THR A 109 2.67 -11.80 -2.17
CA THR A 109 1.21 -11.73 -2.36
C THR A 109 0.85 -10.49 -3.15
N LYS A 110 -0.03 -10.64 -4.11
CA LYS A 110 -0.64 -9.50 -4.80
C LYS A 110 -2.13 -9.49 -4.51
N ILE A 111 -2.60 -8.36 -3.97
CA ILE A 111 -3.98 -8.18 -3.51
C ILE A 111 -4.70 -7.24 -4.46
N PHE A 112 -5.67 -7.77 -5.19
CA PHE A 112 -6.56 -6.97 -6.01
C PHE A 112 -7.71 -6.49 -5.16
N VAL A 113 -7.94 -5.17 -5.16
CA VAL A 113 -8.99 -4.54 -4.36
C VAL A 113 -10.15 -4.14 -5.26
N SER A 114 -11.33 -4.70 -5.00
CA SER A 114 -12.57 -4.21 -5.58
C SER A 114 -13.05 -3.07 -4.70
N GLY A 115 -12.93 -1.84 -5.20
CA GLY A 115 -13.22 -0.63 -4.44
C GLY A 115 -12.07 0.36 -4.49
N GLU A 116 -11.60 0.81 -3.33
CA GLU A 116 -10.46 1.74 -3.23
C GLU A 116 -9.38 1.19 -2.30
N GLU A 117 -8.11 1.27 -2.76
CA GLU A 117 -6.96 0.75 -2.02
C GLU A 117 -6.28 1.78 -1.13
N ASP A 118 -6.54 3.07 -1.29
CA ASP A 118 -5.80 4.15 -0.61
C ASP A 118 -5.67 3.97 0.90
N LEU A 119 -6.77 3.65 1.57
CA LEU A 119 -6.76 3.48 3.02
C LEU A 119 -6.07 2.19 3.46
N LEU A 120 -5.84 1.26 2.54
CA LEU A 120 -5.10 0.04 2.85
C LEU A 120 -3.61 0.31 3.09
N THR A 121 -3.10 1.46 2.63
CA THR A 121 -1.75 1.93 3.01
C THR A 121 -1.63 2.03 4.53
N VAL A 122 -2.66 2.58 5.16
CA VAL A 122 -2.71 2.76 6.62
C VAL A 122 -2.73 1.41 7.33
N ALA A 123 -3.56 0.50 6.84
CA ALA A 123 -3.64 -0.86 7.38
C ALA A 123 -2.30 -1.58 7.22
N ALA A 124 -1.64 -1.41 6.08
CA ALA A 124 -0.33 -2.02 5.82
C ALA A 124 0.73 -1.50 6.79
N ILE A 125 0.77 -0.19 7.04
CA ILE A 125 1.71 0.40 8.01
C ILE A 125 1.45 -0.16 9.40
N SER A 126 0.18 -0.24 9.79
CA SER A 126 -0.20 -0.75 11.11
C SER A 126 0.22 -2.20 11.32
N LEU A 127 0.08 -3.04 10.30
CA LEU A 127 0.33 -4.48 10.39
C LEU A 127 1.75 -4.90 10.06
N ALA A 128 2.50 -4.08 9.31
CA ALA A 128 3.83 -4.46 8.83
C ALA A 128 4.85 -4.55 9.98
N PRO A 129 5.81 -5.48 9.87
CA PRO A 129 6.93 -5.52 10.80
C PRO A 129 7.79 -4.25 10.69
N VAL A 130 8.36 -3.83 11.81
CA VAL A 130 9.34 -2.74 11.82
C VAL A 130 10.49 -3.06 10.88
N GLY A 131 10.91 -2.10 10.07
CA GLY A 131 11.96 -2.27 9.07
C GLY A 131 11.42 -2.52 7.66
N THR A 132 10.11 -2.69 7.51
CA THR A 132 9.45 -2.78 6.20
C THR A 132 9.29 -1.38 5.61
N TYR A 133 9.34 -1.27 4.29
CA TYR A 133 9.07 -0.01 3.59
C TYR A 133 7.76 -0.10 2.82
N VAL A 134 6.94 0.92 2.94
CA VAL A 134 5.69 1.05 2.19
C VAL A 134 5.86 2.18 1.17
N VAL A 135 5.54 1.91 -0.08
CA VAL A 135 5.62 2.88 -1.18
C VAL A 135 4.22 3.07 -1.75
N TYR A 136 3.78 4.31 -1.83
CA TYR A 136 2.49 4.62 -2.42
C TYR A 136 2.54 5.94 -3.21
N GLY A 137 1.58 6.14 -4.12
CA GLY A 137 1.53 7.35 -4.94
C GLY A 137 0.88 8.52 -4.24
N GLN A 138 1.47 9.71 -4.40
CA GLN A 138 0.83 10.96 -4.04
C GLN A 138 0.41 11.61 -5.35
N PRO A 139 -0.90 11.69 -5.65
CA PRO A 139 -1.35 12.18 -6.96
C PRO A 139 -0.74 13.52 -7.36
N ASP A 140 -0.21 13.58 -8.59
CA ASP A 140 0.42 14.75 -9.18
C ASP A 140 1.71 15.25 -8.48
N GLU A 141 2.17 14.58 -7.43
CA GLU A 141 3.34 15.00 -6.67
C GLU A 141 4.50 14.01 -6.73
N GLY A 142 4.21 12.73 -6.84
CA GLY A 142 5.25 11.71 -6.90
C GLY A 142 4.92 10.47 -6.09
N VAL A 143 5.94 9.92 -5.43
CA VAL A 143 5.80 8.72 -4.59
C VAL A 143 6.26 9.00 -3.17
N VAL A 144 5.55 8.41 -2.22
CA VAL A 144 5.89 8.52 -0.80
C VAL A 144 6.53 7.21 -0.35
N LEU A 145 7.66 7.33 0.31
CA LEU A 145 8.35 6.19 0.92
C LEU A 145 8.20 6.28 2.44
N VAL A 146 7.60 5.28 3.03
CA VAL A 146 7.41 5.19 4.48
C VAL A 146 8.29 4.09 5.04
N GLU A 147 9.16 4.44 5.99
CA GLU A 147 9.83 3.43 6.80
C GLU A 147 8.89 3.05 7.95
N VAL A 148 8.54 1.78 8.03
CA VAL A 148 7.71 1.29 9.12
C VAL A 148 8.56 1.17 10.37
N ASN A 149 8.26 1.98 11.36
CA ASN A 149 8.94 2.00 12.66
C ASN A 149 7.91 2.30 13.76
N ALA A 150 8.36 2.31 15.00
CA ALA A 150 7.47 2.56 16.14
C ALA A 150 6.71 3.89 16.01
N LYS A 151 7.38 4.92 15.49
CA LYS A 151 6.80 6.25 15.33
C LYS A 151 5.69 6.28 14.27
N THR A 152 5.93 5.69 13.10
CA THR A 152 4.93 5.67 12.02
C THR A 152 3.75 4.77 12.37
N LYS A 153 3.99 3.64 13.02
CA LYS A 153 2.92 2.75 13.50
C LYS A 153 2.06 3.46 14.55
N ASP A 154 2.66 4.13 15.50
CA ASP A 154 1.95 4.87 16.54
C ASP A 154 1.08 5.97 15.94
N LEU A 155 1.61 6.70 14.95
CA LEU A 155 0.89 7.77 14.28
C LEU A 155 -0.40 7.25 13.61
N VAL A 156 -0.30 6.17 12.81
CA VAL A 156 -1.48 5.61 12.15
C VAL A 156 -2.45 4.98 13.14
N GLU A 157 -1.96 4.29 14.14
CA GLU A 157 -2.81 3.65 15.14
C GLU A 157 -3.61 4.67 15.95
N LYS A 158 -3.02 5.80 16.29
CA LYS A 158 -3.72 6.89 16.98
C LYS A 158 -4.84 7.47 16.12
N ILE A 159 -4.60 7.66 14.83
CA ILE A 159 -5.64 8.17 13.93
C ILE A 159 -6.77 7.15 13.80
N LEU A 160 -6.46 5.88 13.65
CA LEU A 160 -7.46 4.83 13.52
C LEU A 160 -8.30 4.64 14.79
N ALA A 161 -7.76 4.99 15.96
CA ALA A 161 -8.43 4.83 17.25
C ALA A 161 -9.35 6.01 17.61
N GLU A 162 -9.37 7.06 16.82
CA GLU A 162 -10.21 8.26 17.08
C GLU A 162 -11.71 8.00 17.00
#